data_a07110033b0df99d63de7de148180778
#
_entry.id   a07110033b0df99d63de7de148180778
#
_cell.length_a   1.000
_cell.length_b   1.000
_cell.length_c   1.000
_cell.angle_alpha   90.00
_cell.angle_beta   90.00
_cell.angle_gamma   90.00
#
_symmetry.space_group_name_H-M   'P 1'
#
loop_
_entity.id
_entity.type
_entity.pdbx_description
1 polymer ?
#
loop_
_entity_poly.entity_id
_entity_poly.type
_entity_poly.pdbx_seq_one_letter_code
_entity_poly.pdbx_strand_id
1 'polypeptide(L)'
;MMALSTLILISLHTLCTKTSCKPALPFDKLPKTKDAYIDQQAIMAVLGFMVVLRVMAFLPLGATVRTATGMEVRMNGFYTLLGLLFLMPALVYKKVDLSLVRKKYFYLMTASLIWAFVTALIGRLLARFRPGKKANVNARGNTGNFIVDFFKGREFNPSLLGVDLKLQAYRFSLIGMALINVVLVIENIMSRGGAVNHLVTLASAFQVLYALDAMFFEQYYFLSYDAMNTGFGFHLTSSLHSFPFLPTLITKYLIDRQ
;
A
#
# COMPACT_ATOMS: atom_id res chain seq x y z
N MET A 1 9.97 10.00 -10.34
CA MET A 1 8.50 10.08 -10.43
C MET A 1 7.83 10.07 -9.07
N MET A 2 8.11 9.12 -8.17
CA MET A 2 7.44 9.03 -6.84
C MET A 2 7.63 10.25 -5.95
N ALA A 3 8.86 10.79 -5.84
CA ALA A 3 9.09 12.02 -5.06
C ALA A 3 8.25 13.19 -5.58
N LEU A 4 8.08 13.29 -6.90
CA LEU A 4 7.27 14.32 -7.53
C LEU A 4 5.76 14.10 -7.23
N SER A 5 5.25 12.88 -7.34
CA SER A 5 3.85 12.57 -7.02
C SER A 5 3.56 12.80 -5.54
N THR A 6 4.46 12.40 -4.65
CA THR A 6 4.33 12.64 -3.22
C THR A 6 4.36 14.15 -2.89
N LEU A 7 5.25 14.92 -3.53
CA LEU A 7 5.31 16.37 -3.39
C LEU A 7 4.03 17.05 -3.93
N ILE A 8 3.53 16.63 -5.10
CA ILE A 8 2.26 17.13 -5.64
C ILE A 8 1.11 16.86 -4.70
N LEU A 9 1.05 15.67 -4.10
CA LEU A 9 -0.03 15.29 -3.18
C LEU A 9 0.04 16.06 -1.87
N ILE A 10 1.22 16.22 -1.29
CA ILE A 10 1.43 17.03 -0.10
C ILE A 10 1.09 18.50 -0.42
N SER A 11 1.49 18.99 -1.59
CA SER A 11 1.18 20.36 -2.01
C SER A 11 -0.32 20.56 -2.23
N LEU A 12 -1.02 19.65 -2.89
CA LEU A 12 -2.47 19.75 -3.08
C LEU A 12 -3.22 19.76 -1.74
N HIS A 13 -2.79 18.95 -0.77
CA HIS A 13 -3.44 18.93 0.54
C HIS A 13 -3.17 20.18 1.38
N THR A 14 -1.95 20.72 1.32
CA THR A 14 -1.54 21.88 2.14
C THR A 14 -1.90 23.22 1.54
N LEU A 15 -2.01 23.31 0.20
CA LEU A 15 -2.19 24.56 -0.53
C LEU A 15 -3.62 24.81 -0.99
N CYS A 16 -4.43 23.75 -1.12
CA CYS A 16 -5.83 23.90 -1.49
C CYS A 16 -6.68 24.11 -0.25
N THR A 17 -7.09 25.34 0.02
CA THR A 17 -8.13 25.64 1.01
C THR A 17 -9.52 25.44 0.40
N LYS A 18 -10.61 25.49 1.21
CA LYS A 18 -11.99 25.34 0.73
C LYS A 18 -12.37 26.33 -0.39
N THR A 19 -11.71 27.47 -0.47
CA THR A 19 -12.06 28.57 -1.37
C THR A 19 -11.02 28.89 -2.45
N SER A 20 -9.78 28.44 -2.31
CA SER A 20 -8.72 28.74 -3.27
C SER A 20 -7.61 27.70 -3.26
N CYS A 21 -7.10 27.39 -4.46
CA CYS A 21 -5.90 26.60 -4.65
C CYS A 21 -4.80 27.52 -5.18
N LYS A 22 -3.81 27.85 -4.35
CA LYS A 22 -2.65 28.63 -4.80
C LYS A 22 -1.47 27.68 -4.99
N PRO A 23 -0.89 27.59 -6.18
CA PRO A 23 0.32 26.82 -6.39
C PRO A 23 1.50 27.53 -5.72
N ALA A 24 1.79 27.20 -4.48
CA ALA A 24 2.96 27.66 -3.77
C ALA A 24 3.65 26.44 -3.14
N LEU A 25 4.97 26.40 -3.12
CA LEU A 25 5.69 25.35 -2.42
C LEU A 25 5.51 25.56 -0.91
N PRO A 26 4.95 24.58 -0.18
CA PRO A 26 4.46 24.78 1.19
C PRO A 26 5.56 24.66 2.27
N PHE A 27 6.82 24.92 1.94
CA PHE A 27 7.92 24.70 2.88
C PHE A 27 7.74 25.45 4.21
N ASP A 28 7.10 26.63 4.18
CA ASP A 28 6.85 27.42 5.37
C ASP A 28 5.69 26.90 6.23
N LYS A 29 4.80 26.10 5.64
CA LYS A 29 3.60 25.53 6.29
C LYS A 29 3.79 24.09 6.74
N LEU A 30 4.91 23.45 6.44
CA LEU A 30 5.20 22.12 6.89
C LEU A 30 5.43 22.13 8.42
N PRO A 31 4.78 21.21 9.16
CA PRO A 31 5.01 21.09 10.60
C PRO A 31 6.49 20.84 10.88
N LYS A 32 7.05 21.59 11.82
CA LYS A 32 8.48 21.49 12.18
C LYS A 32 8.75 20.43 13.25
N THR A 33 7.73 19.88 13.86
CA THR A 33 7.84 18.87 14.93
C THR A 33 7.76 17.45 14.38
N LYS A 34 8.55 16.54 14.92
CA LYS A 34 8.57 15.12 14.52
C LYS A 34 7.22 14.44 14.76
N ASP A 35 6.55 14.83 15.83
CA ASP A 35 5.25 14.26 16.24
C ASP A 35 4.13 14.53 15.22
N ALA A 36 4.31 15.53 14.35
CA ALA A 36 3.38 15.80 13.26
C ALA A 36 3.47 14.79 12.08
N TYR A 37 4.51 13.96 12.05
CA TYR A 37 4.73 13.00 10.96
C TYR A 37 4.68 11.54 11.42
N ILE A 38 4.96 11.27 12.70
CA ILE A 38 5.11 9.92 13.24
C ILE A 38 4.08 9.70 14.35
N ASP A 39 3.25 8.69 14.18
CA ASP A 39 2.27 8.25 15.16
C ASP A 39 2.45 6.75 15.41
N GLN A 40 2.65 6.37 16.67
CA GLN A 40 2.89 4.97 17.05
C GLN A 40 1.69 4.07 16.72
N GLN A 41 0.47 4.57 16.88
CA GLN A 41 -0.73 3.79 16.57
C GLN A 41 -0.83 3.53 15.06
N ALA A 42 -0.47 4.51 14.23
CA ALA A 42 -0.43 4.33 12.78
C ALA A 42 0.64 3.30 12.35
N ILE A 43 1.83 3.33 12.98
CA ILE A 43 2.88 2.34 12.72
C ILE A 43 2.39 0.93 13.06
N MET A 44 1.76 0.77 14.22
CA MET A 44 1.22 -0.54 14.64
C MET A 44 0.03 -1.00 13.79
N ALA A 45 -0.82 -0.08 13.33
CA ALA A 45 -1.94 -0.40 12.44
C ALA A 45 -1.45 -0.92 11.08
N VAL A 46 -0.45 -0.27 10.49
CA VAL A 46 0.14 -0.73 9.21
C VAL A 46 0.84 -2.08 9.39
N LEU A 47 1.59 -2.27 10.48
CA LEU A 47 2.20 -3.57 10.80
C LEU A 47 1.12 -4.65 10.95
N GLY A 48 0.07 -4.38 11.72
CA GLY A 48 -1.04 -5.31 11.91
C GLY A 48 -1.69 -5.70 10.59
N PHE A 49 -1.92 -4.74 9.70
CA PHE A 49 -2.44 -5.01 8.36
C PHE A 49 -1.48 -5.89 7.53
N MET A 50 -0.17 -5.63 7.56
CA MET A 50 0.82 -6.47 6.89
C MET A 50 0.84 -7.89 7.44
N VAL A 51 0.70 -8.07 8.77
CA VAL A 51 0.61 -9.39 9.42
C VAL A 51 -0.67 -10.11 8.99
N VAL A 52 -1.82 -9.42 8.94
CA VAL A 52 -3.08 -9.99 8.46
C VAL A 52 -2.92 -10.49 7.02
N LEU A 53 -2.37 -9.68 6.12
CA LEU A 53 -2.13 -10.10 4.73
C LEU A 53 -1.20 -11.31 4.64
N ARG A 54 -0.20 -11.40 5.53
CA ARG A 54 0.71 -12.55 5.59
C ARG A 54 0.00 -13.81 6.06
N VAL A 55 -0.81 -13.71 7.10
CA VAL A 55 -1.62 -14.85 7.59
C VAL A 55 -2.59 -15.33 6.51
N MET A 56 -3.27 -14.39 5.84
CA MET A 56 -4.18 -14.70 4.73
C MET A 56 -3.46 -15.38 3.55
N ALA A 57 -2.18 -15.09 3.32
CA ALA A 57 -1.40 -15.74 2.25
C ALA A 57 -1.24 -17.25 2.44
N PHE A 58 -1.38 -17.77 3.66
CA PHE A 58 -1.32 -19.22 3.96
C PHE A 58 -2.66 -19.94 3.77
N LEU A 59 -3.76 -19.21 3.57
CA LEU A 59 -5.05 -19.84 3.37
C LEU A 59 -5.05 -20.68 2.07
N PRO A 60 -5.59 -21.91 2.10
CA PRO A 60 -5.59 -22.83 0.97
C PRO A 60 -6.65 -22.48 -0.08
N LEU A 61 -6.74 -21.19 -0.45
CA LEU A 61 -7.66 -20.63 -1.43
C LEU A 61 -6.90 -20.16 -2.68
N GLY A 62 -7.53 -20.24 -3.84
CA GLY A 62 -6.96 -19.78 -5.10
C GLY A 62 -6.00 -20.77 -5.78
N ALA A 63 -5.57 -20.43 -6.98
CA ALA A 63 -4.66 -21.25 -7.78
C ALA A 63 -3.20 -21.09 -7.31
N THR A 64 -2.38 -22.13 -7.53
CA THR A 64 -0.93 -22.08 -7.35
C THR A 64 -0.25 -21.76 -8.66
N VAL A 65 0.65 -20.79 -8.67
CA VAL A 65 1.44 -20.40 -9.83
C VAL A 65 2.92 -20.54 -9.51
N ARG A 66 3.71 -21.02 -10.46
CA ARG A 66 5.17 -21.04 -10.35
C ARG A 66 5.75 -19.73 -10.85
N THR A 67 6.54 -19.08 -10.01
CA THR A 67 7.32 -17.90 -10.40
C THR A 67 8.45 -18.30 -11.35
N ALA A 68 9.02 -17.33 -12.07
CA ALA A 68 10.21 -17.56 -12.90
C ALA A 68 11.41 -18.13 -12.12
N THR A 69 11.45 -17.92 -10.80
CA THR A 69 12.46 -18.46 -9.87
C THR A 69 12.18 -19.89 -9.43
N GLY A 70 11.05 -20.47 -9.89
CA GLY A 70 10.61 -21.84 -9.55
C GLY A 70 9.96 -22.00 -8.18
N MET A 71 9.64 -20.89 -7.50
CA MET A 71 8.87 -20.90 -6.26
C MET A 71 7.38 -21.02 -6.56
N GLU A 72 6.69 -21.91 -5.85
CA GLU A 72 5.23 -22.01 -5.92
C GLU A 72 4.60 -20.99 -5.00
N VAL A 73 3.73 -20.16 -5.57
CA VAL A 73 3.04 -19.09 -4.85
C VAL A 73 1.54 -19.21 -5.07
N ARG A 74 0.78 -19.04 -4.02
CA ARG A 74 -0.68 -19.13 -4.06
C ARG A 74 -1.31 -17.77 -4.36
N MET A 75 -2.19 -17.76 -5.37
CA MET A 75 -2.92 -16.58 -5.83
C MET A 75 -4.26 -16.50 -5.08
N ASN A 76 -4.25 -15.96 -3.86
CA ASN A 76 -5.45 -15.83 -3.03
C ASN A 76 -5.80 -14.37 -2.68
N GLY A 77 -5.21 -13.40 -3.37
CA GLY A 77 -5.45 -11.97 -3.13
C GLY A 77 -6.90 -11.57 -3.30
N PHE A 78 -7.59 -12.12 -4.31
CA PHE A 78 -9.03 -11.86 -4.52
C PHE A 78 -9.89 -12.33 -3.33
N TYR A 79 -9.67 -13.56 -2.86
CA TYR A 79 -10.40 -14.09 -1.69
C TYR A 79 -10.05 -13.34 -0.41
N THR A 80 -8.80 -12.89 -0.27
CA THR A 80 -8.36 -12.05 0.84
C THR A 80 -9.08 -10.69 0.82
N LEU A 81 -9.16 -10.04 -0.34
CA LEU A 81 -9.88 -8.77 -0.51
C LEU A 81 -11.37 -8.94 -0.17
N LEU A 82 -12.03 -9.95 -0.73
CA LEU A 82 -13.45 -10.22 -0.44
C LEU A 82 -13.68 -10.49 1.04
N GLY A 83 -12.86 -11.35 1.67
CA GLY A 83 -12.98 -11.66 3.10
C GLY A 83 -12.86 -10.42 3.98
N LEU A 84 -11.90 -9.52 3.67
CA LEU A 84 -11.73 -8.27 4.39
C LEU A 84 -12.88 -7.29 4.14
N LEU A 85 -13.42 -7.21 2.92
CA LEU A 85 -14.61 -6.40 2.62
C LEU A 85 -15.84 -6.92 3.36
N PHE A 86 -16.06 -8.22 3.43
CA PHE A 86 -17.14 -8.83 4.20
C PHE A 86 -17.02 -8.63 5.71
N LEU A 87 -15.81 -8.37 6.21
CA LEU A 87 -15.59 -8.03 7.62
C LEU A 87 -16.03 -6.59 7.96
N MET A 88 -16.11 -5.67 6.98
CA MET A 88 -16.44 -4.25 7.23
C MET A 88 -17.79 -4.05 7.94
N PRO A 89 -18.92 -4.70 7.55
CA PRO A 89 -20.17 -4.58 8.27
C PRO A 89 -20.08 -5.01 9.74
N ALA A 90 -19.29 -6.04 10.04
CA ALA A 90 -19.08 -6.49 11.41
C ALA A 90 -18.32 -5.44 12.26
N LEU A 91 -17.34 -4.74 11.68
CA LEU A 91 -16.64 -3.65 12.34
C LEU A 91 -17.56 -2.47 12.62
N VAL A 92 -18.44 -2.12 11.69
CA VAL A 92 -19.47 -1.09 11.87
C VAL A 92 -20.45 -1.49 13.00
N TYR A 93 -20.92 -2.74 12.99
CA TYR A 93 -21.82 -3.25 14.04
C TYR A 93 -21.17 -3.21 15.43
N LYS A 94 -19.87 -3.54 15.53
CA LYS A 94 -19.08 -3.45 16.76
C LYS A 94 -18.71 -2.03 17.16
N LYS A 95 -19.17 -1.01 16.42
CA LYS A 95 -18.90 0.42 16.66
C LYS A 95 -17.41 0.75 16.73
N VAL A 96 -16.60 0.07 15.93
CA VAL A 96 -15.18 0.41 15.79
C VAL A 96 -15.07 1.83 15.21
N ASP A 97 -14.21 2.66 15.79
CA ASP A 97 -14.02 4.04 15.31
C ASP A 97 -13.27 4.07 13.97
N LEU A 98 -14.03 4.08 12.88
CA LEU A 98 -13.50 4.17 11.52
C LEU A 98 -12.95 5.57 11.18
N SER A 99 -13.30 6.61 11.97
CA SER A 99 -12.81 7.98 11.74
C SER A 99 -11.28 8.09 11.90
N LEU A 100 -10.66 7.13 12.60
CA LEU A 100 -9.21 7.07 12.76
C LEU A 100 -8.46 7.02 11.42
N VAL A 101 -9.00 6.33 10.42
CA VAL A 101 -8.36 6.25 9.08
C VAL A 101 -8.31 7.63 8.44
N ARG A 102 -9.40 8.41 8.50
CA ARG A 102 -9.44 9.77 7.97
C ARG A 102 -8.56 10.73 8.77
N LYS A 103 -8.67 10.71 10.11
CA LYS A 103 -7.90 11.60 11.01
C LYS A 103 -6.40 11.33 10.93
N LYS A 104 -6.02 10.05 10.87
CA LYS A 104 -4.61 9.62 10.85
C LYS A 104 -4.09 9.28 9.45
N TYR A 105 -4.76 9.74 8.40
CA TYR A 105 -4.44 9.37 7.02
C TYR A 105 -2.96 9.58 6.65
N PHE A 106 -2.41 10.76 6.96
CA PHE A 106 -1.00 11.05 6.66
C PHE A 106 -0.02 10.29 7.55
N TYR A 107 -0.40 10.04 8.81
CA TYR A 107 0.39 9.18 9.70
C TYR A 107 0.42 7.73 9.20
N LEU A 108 -0.67 7.23 8.64
CA LEU A 108 -0.71 5.91 8.01
C LEU A 108 0.17 5.86 6.76
N MET A 109 0.15 6.92 5.94
CA MET A 109 1.03 7.03 4.77
C MET A 109 2.51 7.07 5.17
N THR A 110 2.90 7.87 6.16
CA THR A 110 4.29 7.92 6.63
C THR A 110 4.70 6.61 7.29
N ALA A 111 3.82 5.98 8.07
CA ALA A 111 4.03 4.67 8.66
C ALA A 111 4.25 3.60 7.57
N SER A 112 3.49 3.64 6.48
CA SER A 112 3.68 2.69 5.37
C SER A 112 5.03 2.88 4.67
N LEU A 113 5.53 4.11 4.54
CA LEU A 113 6.86 4.37 4.01
C LEU A 113 7.98 3.89 4.94
N ILE A 114 7.80 4.01 6.26
CA ILE A 114 8.73 3.43 7.25
C ILE A 114 8.78 1.91 7.07
N TRP A 115 7.62 1.25 6.97
CA TRP A 115 7.56 -0.19 6.73
C TRP A 115 8.09 -0.60 5.36
N ALA A 116 7.95 0.25 4.32
CA ALA A 116 8.60 0.03 3.04
C ALA A 116 10.13 -0.02 3.17
N PHE A 117 10.71 0.89 3.95
CA PHE A 117 12.14 0.88 4.25
C PHE A 117 12.56 -0.39 4.98
N VAL A 118 11.82 -0.77 6.02
CA VAL A 118 12.09 -1.99 6.81
C VAL A 118 11.99 -3.26 5.93
N THR A 119 10.96 -3.36 5.09
CA THR A 119 10.79 -4.53 4.21
C THR A 119 11.88 -4.60 3.12
N ALA A 120 12.32 -3.46 2.58
CA ALA A 120 13.46 -3.41 1.67
C ALA A 120 14.76 -3.86 2.35
N LEU A 121 14.97 -3.43 3.59
CA LEU A 121 16.12 -3.84 4.39
C LEU A 121 16.10 -5.35 4.68
N ILE A 122 14.94 -5.89 5.06
CA ILE A 122 14.74 -7.33 5.24
C ILE A 122 15.06 -8.08 3.95
N GLY A 123 14.52 -7.65 2.81
CA GLY A 123 14.78 -8.27 1.51
C GLY A 123 16.28 -8.30 1.18
N ARG A 124 16.99 -7.21 1.47
CA ARG A 124 18.44 -7.13 1.29
C ARG A 124 19.21 -8.08 2.22
N LEU A 125 18.83 -8.14 3.50
CA LEU A 125 19.46 -9.03 4.48
C LEU A 125 19.22 -10.50 4.10
N LEU A 126 18.02 -10.86 3.68
CA LEU A 126 17.70 -12.21 3.19
C LEU A 126 18.59 -12.58 2.01
N ALA A 127 18.75 -11.68 1.03
CA ALA A 127 19.63 -11.89 -0.13
C ALA A 127 21.12 -12.05 0.24
N ARG A 128 21.54 -11.51 1.39
CA ARG A 128 22.90 -11.67 1.89
C ARG A 128 23.12 -13.02 2.60
N PHE A 129 22.18 -13.41 3.47
CA PHE A 129 22.33 -14.60 4.33
C PHE A 129 21.77 -15.87 3.69
N ARG A 130 20.86 -15.73 2.73
CA ARG A 130 20.28 -16.84 1.96
C ARG A 130 20.33 -16.49 0.48
N PRO A 131 21.51 -16.57 -0.13
CA PRO A 131 21.63 -16.24 -1.56
C PRO A 131 20.67 -17.14 -2.35
N GLY A 132 19.71 -16.52 -3.01
CA GLY A 132 18.73 -17.18 -3.84
C GLY A 132 19.37 -17.89 -5.02
N LYS A 133 18.60 -18.73 -5.71
CA LYS A 133 19.04 -19.32 -6.97
C LYS A 133 19.50 -18.23 -7.93
N LYS A 134 20.50 -18.51 -8.76
CA LYS A 134 21.06 -17.52 -9.75
C LYS A 134 19.96 -16.82 -10.56
N ALA A 135 18.87 -17.53 -10.89
CA ALA A 135 17.73 -16.96 -11.61
C ALA A 135 16.95 -15.86 -10.85
N ASN A 136 17.13 -15.75 -9.53
CA ASN A 136 16.47 -14.72 -8.72
C ASN A 136 17.32 -13.47 -8.52
N VAL A 137 18.57 -13.47 -8.93
CA VAL A 137 19.50 -12.35 -8.70
C VAL A 137 19.27 -11.25 -9.74
N ASN A 138 18.97 -10.06 -9.26
CA ASN A 138 18.92 -8.86 -10.08
C ASN A 138 20.34 -8.30 -10.31
N ALA A 139 20.87 -8.47 -11.50
CA ALA A 139 22.21 -7.97 -11.85
C ALA A 139 22.36 -6.44 -11.63
N ARG A 140 21.30 -5.67 -11.83
CA ARG A 140 21.28 -4.21 -11.65
C ARG A 140 21.31 -3.78 -10.18
N GLY A 141 20.96 -4.68 -9.25
CA GLY A 141 20.93 -4.47 -7.81
C GLY A 141 21.96 -5.31 -7.05
N ASN A 142 22.93 -5.92 -7.74
CA ASN A 142 24.03 -6.71 -7.18
C ASN A 142 25.36 -6.13 -7.65
N THR A 143 25.58 -4.84 -7.42
CA THR A 143 26.74 -4.09 -7.87
C THR A 143 27.89 -4.07 -6.85
N GLY A 144 27.63 -4.49 -5.60
CA GLY A 144 28.54 -4.36 -4.48
C GLY A 144 28.45 -2.99 -3.77
N ASN A 145 27.77 -2.01 -4.38
CA ASN A 145 27.50 -0.73 -3.72
C ASN A 145 26.25 -0.85 -2.84
N PHE A 146 26.43 -0.58 -1.54
CA PHE A 146 25.33 -0.71 -0.57
C PHE A 146 24.09 0.10 -0.95
N ILE A 147 24.24 1.36 -1.34
CA ILE A 147 23.14 2.27 -1.64
C ILE A 147 22.42 1.81 -2.89
N VAL A 148 23.14 1.53 -3.97
CA VAL A 148 22.57 1.09 -5.25
C VAL A 148 21.79 -0.23 -5.07
N ASP A 149 22.39 -1.18 -4.36
CA ASP A 149 21.81 -2.50 -4.12
C ASP A 149 20.58 -2.44 -3.22
N PHE A 150 20.57 -1.50 -2.23
CA PHE A 150 19.41 -1.25 -1.39
C PHE A 150 18.25 -0.65 -2.18
N PHE A 151 18.51 0.34 -3.04
CA PHE A 151 17.46 1.00 -3.82
C PHE A 151 16.91 0.13 -4.92
N LYS A 152 17.76 -0.60 -5.65
CA LYS A 152 17.36 -1.45 -6.79
C LYS A 152 16.89 -2.85 -6.40
N GLY A 153 17.31 -3.33 -5.22
CA GLY A 153 17.01 -4.68 -4.74
C GLY A 153 17.89 -5.76 -5.41
N ARG A 154 18.52 -6.58 -4.59
CA ARG A 154 19.45 -7.63 -5.03
C ARG A 154 18.74 -8.85 -5.62
N GLU A 155 17.53 -9.13 -5.17
CA GLU A 155 16.72 -10.24 -5.67
C GLU A 155 15.43 -9.72 -6.30
N PHE A 156 14.92 -10.47 -7.30
CA PHE A 156 13.62 -10.16 -7.90
C PHE A 156 12.48 -10.51 -6.96
N ASN A 157 12.48 -11.71 -6.40
CA ASN A 157 11.41 -12.26 -5.59
C ASN A 157 11.98 -12.86 -4.28
N PRO A 158 12.36 -12.03 -3.29
CA PRO A 158 12.79 -12.55 -2.01
C PRO A 158 11.59 -13.14 -1.25
N SER A 159 11.81 -14.27 -0.60
CA SER A 159 10.79 -14.94 0.20
C SER A 159 11.16 -14.95 1.68
N LEU A 160 10.16 -14.75 2.53
CA LEU A 160 10.29 -14.86 3.98
C LEU A 160 9.21 -15.79 4.50
N LEU A 161 9.62 -16.87 5.20
CA LEU A 161 8.70 -17.88 5.74
C LEU A 161 7.72 -18.44 4.69
N GLY A 162 8.21 -18.68 3.47
CA GLY A 162 7.41 -19.28 2.38
C GLY A 162 6.49 -18.28 1.64
N VAL A 163 6.47 -17.01 2.02
CA VAL A 163 5.69 -15.97 1.35
C VAL A 163 6.60 -15.08 0.52
N ASP A 164 6.25 -14.82 -0.74
CA ASP A 164 6.91 -13.86 -1.60
C ASP A 164 6.65 -12.43 -1.10
N LEU A 165 7.72 -11.70 -0.77
CA LEU A 165 7.61 -10.34 -0.21
C LEU A 165 7.11 -9.34 -1.25
N LYS A 166 7.44 -9.54 -2.52
CA LYS A 166 7.02 -8.66 -3.61
C LYS A 166 5.53 -8.78 -3.87
N LEU A 167 5.00 -10.01 -3.91
CA LEU A 167 3.58 -10.26 -4.03
C LEU A 167 2.82 -9.73 -2.81
N GLN A 168 3.38 -9.88 -1.61
CA GLN A 168 2.79 -9.34 -0.40
C GLN A 168 2.69 -7.80 -0.45
N ALA A 169 3.73 -7.12 -0.93
CA ALA A 169 3.70 -5.67 -1.10
C ALA A 169 2.69 -5.22 -2.18
N TYR A 170 2.53 -6.01 -3.25
CA TYR A 170 1.51 -5.78 -4.28
C TYR A 170 0.09 -5.91 -3.70
N ARG A 171 -0.17 -6.96 -2.90
CA ARG A 171 -1.45 -7.12 -2.18
C ARG A 171 -1.69 -5.97 -1.20
N PHE A 172 -0.67 -5.56 -0.46
CA PHE A 172 -0.76 -4.40 0.42
C PHE A 172 -1.23 -3.16 -0.34
N SER A 173 -0.70 -2.91 -1.53
CA SER A 173 -1.03 -1.74 -2.33
C SER A 173 -2.50 -1.70 -2.75
N LEU A 174 -3.03 -2.78 -3.32
CA LEU A 174 -4.37 -2.82 -3.90
C LEU A 174 -5.46 -3.08 -2.86
N ILE A 175 -5.24 -4.05 -1.98
CA ILE A 175 -6.19 -4.34 -0.89
C ILE A 175 -6.26 -3.16 0.07
N GLY A 176 -5.12 -2.55 0.40
CA GLY A 176 -5.07 -1.34 1.22
C GLY A 176 -5.84 -0.17 0.61
N MET A 177 -5.68 0.08 -0.70
CA MET A 177 -6.44 1.09 -1.42
C MET A 177 -7.96 0.84 -1.36
N ALA A 178 -8.39 -0.40 -1.60
CA ALA A 178 -9.81 -0.74 -1.54
C ALA A 178 -10.39 -0.54 -0.14
N LEU A 179 -9.70 -1.02 0.89
CA LEU A 179 -10.15 -0.89 2.28
C LEU A 179 -10.20 0.56 2.75
N ILE A 180 -9.19 1.38 2.44
CA ILE A 180 -9.19 2.81 2.78
C ILE A 180 -10.40 3.49 2.13
N ASN A 181 -10.69 3.23 0.85
CA ASN A 181 -11.85 3.81 0.17
C ASN A 181 -13.16 3.41 0.84
N VAL A 182 -13.36 2.12 1.12
CA VAL A 182 -14.58 1.64 1.76
C VAL A 182 -14.76 2.25 3.15
N VAL A 183 -13.69 2.32 3.95
CA VAL A 183 -13.73 2.95 5.28
C VAL A 183 -14.08 4.44 5.17
N LEU A 184 -13.48 5.18 4.24
CA LEU A 184 -13.76 6.60 4.01
C LEU A 184 -15.21 6.84 3.59
N VAL A 185 -15.78 6.00 2.72
CA VAL A 185 -17.20 6.09 2.31
C VAL A 185 -18.12 5.81 3.49
N ILE A 186 -17.88 4.74 4.23
CA ILE A 186 -18.70 4.37 5.40
C ILE A 186 -18.65 5.50 6.44
N GLU A 187 -17.47 6.02 6.77
CA GLU A 187 -17.31 7.12 7.71
C GLU A 187 -18.04 8.38 7.25
N ASN A 188 -17.95 8.71 5.95
CA ASN A 188 -18.65 9.86 5.37
C ASN A 188 -20.18 9.70 5.49
N ILE A 189 -20.73 8.52 5.20
CA ILE A 189 -22.17 8.25 5.34
C ILE A 189 -22.59 8.34 6.81
N MET A 190 -21.84 7.77 7.72
CA MET A 190 -22.14 7.79 9.15
C MET A 190 -22.08 9.23 9.73
N SER A 191 -21.08 10.00 9.35
CA SER A 191 -20.89 11.38 9.82
C SER A 191 -21.96 12.34 9.30
N ARG A 192 -22.64 11.98 8.20
CA ARG A 192 -23.73 12.76 7.57
C ARG A 192 -25.14 12.25 7.94
N GLY A 193 -25.27 11.43 8.98
CA GLY A 193 -26.55 10.89 9.40
C GLY A 193 -27.23 9.97 8.36
N GLY A 194 -26.43 9.28 7.54
CA GLY A 194 -26.91 8.33 6.51
C GLY A 194 -26.98 8.93 5.10
N ALA A 195 -26.71 10.22 4.89
CA ALA A 195 -26.76 10.83 3.58
C ALA A 195 -25.56 10.40 2.71
N VAL A 196 -25.85 9.85 1.54
CA VAL A 196 -24.84 9.38 0.57
C VAL A 196 -24.33 10.53 -0.29
N ASN A 197 -23.00 10.69 -0.37
CA ASN A 197 -22.39 11.58 -1.34
C ASN A 197 -22.03 10.83 -2.62
N HIS A 198 -22.73 11.14 -3.70
CA HIS A 198 -22.54 10.44 -4.97
C HIS A 198 -21.14 10.57 -5.56
N LEU A 199 -20.49 11.75 -5.43
CA LEU A 199 -19.13 11.96 -5.96
C LEU A 199 -18.08 11.14 -5.20
N VAL A 200 -18.16 11.12 -3.87
CA VAL A 200 -17.28 10.33 -3.01
C VAL A 200 -17.48 8.83 -3.31
N THR A 201 -18.74 8.40 -3.37
CA THR A 201 -19.08 7.00 -3.64
C THR A 201 -18.62 6.57 -5.02
N LEU A 202 -18.83 7.40 -6.05
CA LEU A 202 -18.42 7.10 -7.42
C LEU A 202 -16.90 6.99 -7.55
N ALA A 203 -16.15 7.96 -7.01
CA ALA A 203 -14.69 7.95 -7.02
C ALA A 203 -14.13 6.72 -6.31
N SER A 204 -14.71 6.36 -5.16
CA SER A 204 -14.33 5.16 -4.40
C SER A 204 -14.68 3.87 -5.14
N ALA A 205 -15.88 3.81 -5.77
CA ALA A 205 -16.32 2.63 -6.50
C ALA A 205 -15.37 2.27 -7.64
N PHE A 206 -14.92 3.24 -8.44
CA PHE A 206 -13.94 2.98 -9.50
C PHE A 206 -12.63 2.42 -8.97
N GLN A 207 -12.13 2.94 -7.84
CA GLN A 207 -10.88 2.47 -7.24
C GLN A 207 -11.04 1.06 -6.64
N VAL A 208 -12.17 0.78 -6.02
CA VAL A 208 -12.49 -0.56 -5.48
C VAL A 208 -12.66 -1.58 -6.61
N LEU A 209 -13.36 -1.22 -7.69
CA LEU A 209 -13.50 -2.07 -8.88
C LEU A 209 -12.15 -2.37 -9.52
N TYR A 210 -11.28 -1.36 -9.64
CA TYR A 210 -9.91 -1.59 -10.11
C TYR A 210 -9.13 -2.58 -9.22
N ALA A 211 -9.26 -2.46 -7.89
CA ALA A 211 -8.59 -3.39 -6.98
C ALA A 211 -9.18 -4.82 -7.08
N LEU A 212 -10.50 -4.94 -7.25
CA LEU A 212 -11.16 -6.24 -7.45
C LEU A 212 -10.70 -6.90 -8.75
N ASP A 213 -10.66 -6.16 -9.85
CA ASP A 213 -10.19 -6.64 -11.15
C ASP A 213 -8.72 -7.10 -11.06
N ALA A 214 -7.85 -6.25 -10.53
CA ALA A 214 -6.43 -6.56 -10.39
C ALA A 214 -6.16 -7.76 -9.46
N MET A 215 -6.97 -7.95 -8.41
CA MET A 215 -6.86 -9.11 -7.52
C MET A 215 -7.47 -10.37 -8.12
N PHE A 216 -8.53 -10.25 -8.93
CA PHE A 216 -9.10 -11.38 -9.66
C PHE A 216 -8.10 -11.94 -10.68
N PHE A 217 -7.38 -11.06 -11.35
CA PHE A 217 -6.32 -11.38 -12.30
C PHE A 217 -4.91 -11.39 -11.68
N GLU A 218 -4.77 -11.60 -10.39
CA GLU A 218 -3.49 -11.56 -9.65
C GLU A 218 -2.41 -12.46 -10.27
N GLN A 219 -2.78 -13.57 -10.90
CA GLN A 219 -1.87 -14.49 -11.57
C GLN A 219 -1.01 -13.82 -12.66
N TYR A 220 -1.54 -12.78 -13.31
CA TYR A 220 -0.81 -12.03 -14.33
C TYR A 220 0.17 -11.01 -13.77
N TYR A 221 0.17 -10.79 -12.44
CA TYR A 221 1.14 -9.92 -11.80
C TYR A 221 2.58 -10.32 -12.15
N PHE A 222 2.89 -11.63 -12.16
CA PHE A 222 4.23 -12.12 -12.47
C PHE A 222 4.64 -11.90 -13.93
N LEU A 223 3.72 -11.58 -14.83
CA LEU A 223 4.00 -11.19 -16.21
C LEU A 223 4.16 -9.67 -16.35
N SER A 224 3.91 -8.90 -15.30
CA SER A 224 4.07 -7.46 -15.33
C SER A 224 5.56 -7.08 -15.44
N TYR A 225 5.83 -5.91 -16.04
CA TYR A 225 7.19 -5.38 -16.16
C TYR A 225 7.90 -5.27 -14.80
N ASP A 226 7.17 -4.79 -13.78
CA ASP A 226 7.72 -4.63 -12.44
C ASP A 226 8.06 -5.96 -11.76
N ALA A 227 7.24 -6.99 -11.97
CA ALA A 227 7.54 -8.31 -11.44
C ALA A 227 8.76 -8.94 -12.09
N MET A 228 8.92 -8.76 -13.41
CA MET A 228 9.97 -9.42 -14.20
C MET A 228 11.31 -8.67 -14.17
N ASN A 229 11.28 -7.34 -14.16
CA ASN A 229 12.47 -6.51 -14.43
C ASN A 229 12.92 -5.64 -13.25
N THR A 230 12.09 -5.48 -12.21
CA THR A 230 12.42 -4.64 -11.07
C THR A 230 12.74 -5.51 -9.85
N GLY A 231 13.93 -5.35 -9.29
CA GLY A 231 14.32 -6.03 -8.05
C GLY A 231 13.54 -5.52 -6.85
N PHE A 232 13.44 -6.34 -5.80
CA PHE A 232 12.77 -5.98 -4.55
C PHE A 232 13.67 -5.08 -3.70
N GLY A 233 13.76 -3.82 -4.07
CA GLY A 233 14.50 -2.76 -3.37
C GLY A 233 13.59 -1.64 -2.87
N PHE A 234 14.18 -0.65 -2.22
CA PHE A 234 13.42 0.46 -1.62
C PHE A 234 12.62 1.25 -2.67
N HIS A 235 13.10 1.35 -3.90
CA HIS A 235 12.36 2.01 -4.98
C HIS A 235 11.00 1.35 -5.23
N LEU A 236 10.94 0.02 -5.33
CA LEU A 236 9.71 -0.72 -5.56
C LEU A 236 8.84 -0.77 -4.29
N THR A 237 9.44 -1.07 -3.14
CA THR A 237 8.69 -1.20 -1.88
C THR A 237 8.04 0.12 -1.48
N SER A 238 8.74 1.26 -1.62
CA SER A 238 8.16 2.57 -1.33
C SER A 238 7.02 2.91 -2.29
N SER A 239 7.11 2.50 -3.57
CA SER A 239 6.02 2.63 -4.55
C SER A 239 4.78 1.87 -4.11
N LEU A 240 4.94 0.60 -3.83
CA LEU A 240 3.82 -0.27 -3.48
C LEU A 240 3.19 0.10 -2.13
N HIS A 241 3.98 0.55 -1.15
CA HIS A 241 3.46 0.94 0.16
C HIS A 241 2.83 2.33 0.18
N SER A 242 3.23 3.25 -0.69
CA SER A 242 2.56 4.55 -0.84
C SER A 242 1.31 4.49 -1.72
N PHE A 243 1.21 3.48 -2.59
CA PHE A 243 0.12 3.36 -3.55
C PHE A 243 -1.29 3.39 -2.91
N PRO A 244 -1.59 2.75 -1.76
CA PRO A 244 -2.92 2.82 -1.16
C PRO A 244 -3.40 4.25 -0.90
N PHE A 245 -2.47 5.16 -0.62
CA PHE A 245 -2.77 6.53 -0.23
C PHE A 245 -2.84 7.50 -1.42
N LEU A 246 -2.23 7.18 -2.56
CA LEU A 246 -2.19 8.08 -3.70
C LEU A 246 -3.57 8.28 -4.36
N PRO A 247 -4.27 7.22 -4.81
CA PRO A 247 -5.61 7.37 -5.39
C PRO A 247 -6.67 7.76 -4.34
N THR A 248 -6.59 7.20 -3.13
CA THR A 248 -7.57 7.45 -2.07
C THR A 248 -7.51 8.87 -1.51
N LEU A 249 -6.44 9.62 -1.80
CA LEU A 249 -6.37 11.05 -1.49
C LEU A 249 -7.48 11.84 -2.20
N ILE A 250 -7.89 11.42 -3.40
CA ILE A 250 -9.00 12.04 -4.13
C ILE A 250 -10.30 11.88 -3.32
N THR A 251 -10.57 10.68 -2.84
CA THR A 251 -11.73 10.38 -2.00
C THR A 251 -11.72 11.22 -0.72
N LYS A 252 -10.57 11.24 -0.02
CA LYS A 252 -10.39 12.05 1.18
C LYS A 252 -10.61 13.54 0.91
N TYR A 253 -10.04 14.07 -0.16
CA TYR A 253 -10.18 15.46 -0.56
C TYR A 253 -11.65 15.86 -0.83
N LEU A 254 -12.40 14.99 -1.53
CA LEU A 254 -13.82 15.20 -1.77
C LEU A 254 -14.64 15.24 -0.46
N ILE A 255 -14.24 14.44 0.54
CA ILE A 255 -14.89 14.43 1.87
C ILE A 255 -14.55 15.70 2.65
N ASP A 256 -13.29 16.12 2.63
CA ASP A 256 -12.83 17.28 3.43
C ASP A 256 -13.34 18.62 2.89
N ARG A 257 -13.83 18.67 1.64
CA ARG A 257 -14.42 19.88 1.02
C ARG A 257 -15.92 20.05 1.24
N GLN A 258 -16.55 19.09 1.84
CA GLN A 258 -17.98 19.15 2.18
C GLN A 258 -18.21 19.75 3.55
#